data_a3fe8007b879227010fa8ddb66ee2a49
#
_entry.id   a3fe8007b879227010fa8ddb66ee2a49
#
_cell.length_a   1.000
_cell.length_b   1.000
_cell.length_c   1.000
_cell.angle_alpha   90.00
_cell.angle_beta   90.00
_cell.angle_gamma   90.00
#
_symmetry.space_group_name_H-M   'P 1'
#
loop_
_entity.id
_entity.type
_entity.pdbx_description
1 polymer ?
#
loop_
_entity_poly.entity_id
_entity_poly.type
_entity_poly.pdbx_seq_one_letter_code
_entity_poly.pdbx_strand_id
1 'polypeptide(L)'
;MSQFPPDVHALIDASVAEDQTFNDPTTQAVVPPEIQGTGWLRAKATGVLAGVDVAIAVFQRVDPNLNASAILQDGTPLCPGDNIAVVRGSAAGILRAERIALNFMQRMSGIASDTNRYVEAVRGLNARIVDTRKTVPGHRFLDKYSVRMGGGYNHRLNLADGILIKDNHIQANAFREMGLKDVIELALASASHTIKVEVE
;
A
#
# COMPACT_ATOMS: atom_id res chain seq x y z
N MET A 1 18.40 0.95 8.09
CA MET A 1 18.18 0.67 6.65
C MET A 1 16.70 0.88 6.38
N SER A 2 16.34 1.53 5.28
CA SER A 2 14.93 1.84 4.96
C SER A 2 14.15 0.54 4.73
N GLN A 3 13.07 0.37 5.46
CA GLN A 3 12.18 -0.81 5.40
C GLN A 3 11.39 -0.89 4.08
N PHE A 4 11.35 0.20 3.32
CA PHE A 4 10.58 0.34 2.10
C PHE A 4 11.47 0.48 0.86
N PRO A 5 10.99 0.03 -0.32
CA PRO A 5 11.68 0.28 -1.57
C PRO A 5 11.71 1.78 -1.91
N PRO A 6 12.67 2.23 -2.76
CA PRO A 6 12.84 3.64 -3.13
C PRO A 6 11.56 4.31 -3.64
N ASP A 7 10.70 3.59 -4.34
CA ASP A 7 9.45 4.10 -4.90
C ASP A 7 8.48 4.62 -3.82
N VAL A 8 8.48 3.99 -2.62
CA VAL A 8 7.63 4.45 -1.51
C VAL A 8 8.14 5.76 -0.94
N HIS A 9 9.48 5.93 -0.81
CA HIS A 9 10.06 7.18 -0.36
C HIS A 9 9.80 8.32 -1.36
N ALA A 10 9.93 8.05 -2.66
CA ALA A 10 9.61 9.03 -3.70
C ALA A 10 8.13 9.44 -3.66
N LEU A 11 7.22 8.49 -3.37
CA LEU A 11 5.80 8.80 -3.22
C LEU A 11 5.51 9.65 -1.98
N ILE A 12 6.18 9.39 -0.85
CA ILE A 12 6.09 10.24 0.35
C ILE A 12 6.58 11.65 0.02
N ASP A 13 7.72 11.79 -0.66
CA ASP A 13 8.27 13.08 -1.04
C ASP A 13 7.33 13.86 -1.96
N ALA A 14 6.74 13.18 -2.93
CA ALA A 14 5.74 13.78 -3.82
C ALA A 14 4.50 14.26 -3.04
N SER A 15 4.01 13.47 -2.08
CA SER A 15 2.86 13.82 -1.24
C SER A 15 3.15 15.00 -0.30
N VAL A 16 4.37 15.09 0.24
CA VAL A 16 4.82 16.24 1.05
C VAL A 16 4.88 17.52 0.20
N ALA A 17 5.34 17.38 -1.05
CA ALA A 17 5.38 18.51 -2.00
C ALA A 17 3.97 18.93 -2.47
N GLU A 18 3.09 17.97 -2.75
CA GLU A 18 1.69 18.21 -3.15
C GLU A 18 0.93 19.01 -2.10
N ASP A 19 1.07 18.64 -0.81
CA ASP A 19 0.39 19.30 0.30
C ASP A 19 1.08 20.61 0.74
N GLN A 20 2.19 20.98 0.11
CA GLN A 20 2.99 22.15 0.46
C GLN A 20 3.29 22.26 1.97
N THR A 21 3.56 21.13 2.58
CA THR A 21 3.65 20.92 4.02
C THR A 21 4.47 21.98 4.79
N PHE A 22 5.53 22.51 4.17
CA PHE A 22 6.38 23.53 4.78
C PHE A 22 5.86 24.96 4.61
N ASN A 23 4.82 25.17 3.82
CA ASN A 23 4.18 26.46 3.56
C ASN A 23 2.82 26.60 4.29
N ASP A 24 2.61 25.89 5.40
CA ASP A 24 1.37 25.94 6.17
C ASP A 24 1.24 27.24 6.96
N PRO A 25 0.43 28.21 6.45
CA PRO A 25 0.27 29.51 7.09
C PRO A 25 -0.45 29.43 8.42
N THR A 26 -1.31 28.43 8.60
CA THR A 26 -2.05 28.23 9.86
C THR A 26 -1.09 27.88 10.98
N THR A 27 -0.30 26.81 10.79
CA THR A 27 0.67 26.41 11.81
C THR A 27 1.70 27.51 12.05
N GLN A 28 2.16 28.21 10.99
CA GLN A 28 3.11 29.33 11.15
C GLN A 28 2.54 30.49 11.97
N ALA A 29 1.26 30.78 11.83
CA ALA A 29 0.62 31.91 12.50
C ALA A 29 0.26 31.65 13.98
N VAL A 30 -0.12 30.39 14.32
CA VAL A 30 -0.77 30.14 15.62
C VAL A 30 -0.07 29.09 16.50
N VAL A 31 0.98 28.42 15.99
CA VAL A 31 1.71 27.41 16.76
C VAL A 31 3.15 27.90 17.02
N PRO A 32 3.47 28.32 18.24
CA PRO A 32 4.84 28.71 18.58
C PRO A 32 5.83 27.55 18.33
N PRO A 33 7.01 27.82 17.76
CA PRO A 33 7.95 26.78 17.33
C PRO A 33 8.51 25.94 18.49
N GLU A 34 8.52 26.46 19.70
CA GLU A 34 8.99 25.78 20.92
C GLU A 34 8.00 24.77 21.50
N ILE A 35 6.73 24.80 21.06
CA ILE A 35 5.70 23.91 21.61
C ILE A 35 5.97 22.46 21.22
N GLN A 36 6.08 21.63 22.24
CA GLN A 36 6.17 20.19 22.12
C GLN A 36 4.80 19.55 22.39
N GLY A 37 4.50 18.46 21.67
CA GLY A 37 3.23 17.78 21.81
C GLY A 37 3.34 16.27 21.70
N THR A 38 2.21 15.62 21.96
CA THR A 38 2.03 14.19 21.73
C THR A 38 0.75 13.99 20.93
N GLY A 39 0.90 13.42 19.73
CA GLY A 39 -0.19 13.01 18.86
C GLY A 39 -0.46 11.51 18.99
N TRP A 40 -1.73 11.11 18.99
CA TRP A 40 -2.15 9.72 19.00
C TRP A 40 -2.94 9.41 17.71
N LEU A 41 -2.48 8.41 16.96
CA LEU A 41 -3.25 7.87 15.84
C LEU A 41 -4.20 6.82 16.40
N ARG A 42 -5.52 7.05 16.23
CA ARG A 42 -6.56 6.18 16.79
C ARG A 42 -7.51 5.67 15.72
N ALA A 43 -7.88 4.41 15.83
CA ALA A 43 -8.94 3.82 15.02
C ALA A 43 -10.30 4.47 15.37
N LYS A 44 -11.07 4.82 14.33
CA LYS A 44 -12.45 5.32 14.47
C LYS A 44 -13.50 4.33 13.98
N ALA A 45 -13.05 3.25 13.34
CA ALA A 45 -13.91 2.21 12.79
C ALA A 45 -13.25 0.83 12.97
N THR A 46 -14.03 -0.22 12.80
CA THR A 46 -13.54 -1.59 12.68
C THR A 46 -12.87 -1.79 11.33
N GLY A 47 -11.86 -2.68 11.27
CA GLY A 47 -11.15 -3.00 10.04
C GLY A 47 -9.87 -3.77 10.29
N VAL A 48 -8.95 -3.71 9.33
CA VAL A 48 -7.60 -4.28 9.43
C VAL A 48 -6.59 -3.17 9.19
N LEU A 49 -5.64 -3.02 10.11
CA LEU A 49 -4.58 -2.01 10.00
C LEU A 49 -3.63 -2.33 8.85
N ALA A 50 -3.30 -1.31 8.04
CA ALA A 50 -2.18 -1.36 7.13
C ALA A 50 -1.60 0.04 6.92
N GLY A 51 -0.25 0.12 6.83
CA GLY A 51 0.46 1.35 6.53
C GLY A 51 0.91 2.14 7.76
N VAL A 52 0.98 1.53 8.94
CA VAL A 52 1.47 2.24 10.14
C VAL A 52 2.91 2.68 9.99
N ASP A 53 3.77 1.83 9.41
CA ASP A 53 5.18 2.18 9.19
C ASP A 53 5.34 3.26 8.12
N VAL A 54 4.47 3.28 7.10
CA VAL A 54 4.42 4.36 6.11
C VAL A 54 4.04 5.68 6.77
N ALA A 55 3.03 5.67 7.65
CA ALA A 55 2.63 6.86 8.40
C ALA A 55 3.78 7.38 9.28
N ILE A 56 4.51 6.49 9.96
CA ILE A 56 5.70 6.84 10.75
C ILE A 56 6.78 7.48 9.86
N ALA A 57 7.03 6.90 8.68
CA ALA A 57 8.00 7.43 7.72
C ALA A 57 7.62 8.84 7.23
N VAL A 58 6.33 9.13 7.06
CA VAL A 58 5.83 10.48 6.73
C VAL A 58 6.17 11.47 7.85
N PHE A 59 5.89 11.14 9.12
CA PHE A 59 6.23 12.01 10.25
C PHE A 59 7.73 12.31 10.29
N GLN A 60 8.58 11.30 10.16
CA GLN A 60 10.03 11.44 10.16
C GLN A 60 10.56 12.19 8.92
N ARG A 61 9.84 12.11 7.79
CA ARG A 61 10.20 12.84 6.57
C ARG A 61 9.91 14.32 6.67
N VAL A 62 8.82 14.69 7.35
CA VAL A 62 8.44 16.10 7.59
C VAL A 62 9.31 16.74 8.66
N ASP A 63 9.57 16.03 9.76
CA ASP A 63 10.47 16.49 10.81
C ASP A 63 11.26 15.30 11.38
N PRO A 64 12.57 15.20 11.06
CA PRO A 64 13.43 14.11 11.54
C PRO A 64 13.57 14.00 13.07
N ASN A 65 13.22 15.07 13.81
CA ASN A 65 13.28 15.08 15.26
C ASN A 65 11.99 14.52 15.91
N LEU A 66 10.95 14.23 15.13
CA LEU A 66 9.76 13.58 15.67
C LEU A 66 10.06 12.13 16.05
N ASN A 67 9.68 11.77 17.26
CA ASN A 67 9.73 10.40 17.73
C ASN A 67 8.36 9.76 17.50
N ALA A 68 8.23 9.03 16.39
CA ALA A 68 7.03 8.31 16.00
C ALA A 68 7.23 6.80 16.19
N SER A 69 6.28 6.13 16.84
CA SER A 69 6.35 4.69 17.09
C SER A 69 4.98 4.02 16.97
N ALA A 70 4.98 2.84 16.35
CA ALA A 70 3.80 1.98 16.28
C ALA A 70 3.51 1.35 17.64
N ILE A 71 2.22 1.21 17.95
CA ILE A 71 1.68 0.47 19.09
C ILE A 71 1.10 -0.85 18.59
N LEU A 72 0.43 -0.80 17.44
CA LEU A 72 -0.10 -1.96 16.73
C LEU A 72 0.68 -2.17 15.43
N GLN A 73 0.72 -3.42 14.97
CA GLN A 73 1.37 -3.81 13.71
C GLN A 73 0.34 -3.95 12.59
N ASP A 74 0.79 -3.77 11.35
CA ASP A 74 -0.04 -4.02 10.18
C ASP A 74 -0.56 -5.48 10.17
N GLY A 75 -1.81 -5.65 9.70
CA GLY A 75 -2.53 -6.92 9.78
C GLY A 75 -3.36 -7.08 11.07
N THR A 76 -3.21 -6.20 12.07
CA THR A 76 -4.00 -6.25 13.30
C THR A 76 -5.46 -5.86 13.02
N PRO A 77 -6.45 -6.65 13.49
CA PRO A 77 -7.85 -6.21 13.52
C PRO A 77 -8.02 -4.99 14.41
N LEU A 78 -8.77 -4.00 13.94
CA LEU A 78 -9.03 -2.74 14.63
C LEU A 78 -10.43 -2.67 15.19
N CYS A 79 -10.54 -2.10 16.39
CA CYS A 79 -11.78 -1.63 16.98
C CYS A 79 -11.75 -0.11 17.21
N PRO A 80 -12.90 0.58 17.18
CA PRO A 80 -12.96 2.00 17.52
C PRO A 80 -12.36 2.29 18.90
N GLY A 81 -11.43 3.25 18.95
CA GLY A 81 -10.72 3.63 20.16
C GLY A 81 -9.31 3.07 20.30
N ASP A 82 -8.93 2.05 19.51
CA ASP A 82 -7.59 1.48 19.55
C ASP A 82 -6.52 2.53 19.23
N ASN A 83 -5.48 2.59 20.05
CA ASN A 83 -4.31 3.41 19.79
C ASN A 83 -3.37 2.66 18.83
N ILE A 84 -3.19 3.20 17.63
CA ILE A 84 -2.40 2.60 16.54
C ILE A 84 -0.93 2.99 16.66
N ALA A 85 -0.66 4.28 16.86
CA ALA A 85 0.69 4.83 16.96
C ALA A 85 0.70 6.08 17.83
N VAL A 86 1.89 6.46 18.31
CA VAL A 86 2.14 7.68 19.05
C VAL A 86 3.27 8.46 18.39
N VAL A 87 3.13 9.78 18.31
CA VAL A 87 4.15 10.71 17.80
C VAL A 87 4.43 11.78 18.86
N ARG A 88 5.70 12.04 19.14
CA ARG A 88 6.14 13.05 20.10
C ARG A 88 7.16 13.98 19.48
N GLY A 89 7.10 15.26 19.83
CA GLY A 89 8.05 16.28 19.36
C GLY A 89 7.36 17.60 19.06
N SER A 90 7.90 18.36 18.10
CA SER A 90 7.34 19.64 17.67
C SER A 90 5.85 19.52 17.32
N ALA A 91 5.01 20.32 17.99
CA ALA A 91 3.58 20.36 17.67
C ALA A 91 3.34 20.79 16.21
N ALA A 92 4.13 21.75 15.73
CA ALA A 92 4.08 22.20 14.35
C ALA A 92 4.44 21.07 13.35
N GLY A 93 5.48 20.29 13.66
CA GLY A 93 5.88 19.13 12.84
C GLY A 93 4.80 18.05 12.79
N ILE A 94 4.18 17.74 13.94
CA ILE A 94 3.08 16.78 14.03
C ILE A 94 1.89 17.23 13.17
N LEU A 95 1.45 18.45 13.30
CA LEU A 95 0.28 18.99 12.55
C LEU A 95 0.51 19.01 11.05
N ARG A 96 1.72 19.37 10.60
CA ARG A 96 2.07 19.38 9.17
C ARG A 96 2.11 17.99 8.55
N ALA A 97 2.52 16.97 9.30
CA ALA A 97 2.63 15.60 8.78
C ALA A 97 1.31 14.82 8.84
N GLU A 98 0.42 15.19 9.76
CA GLU A 98 -0.77 14.41 10.13
C GLU A 98 -1.61 13.99 8.92
N ARG A 99 -1.97 14.96 8.06
CA ARG A 99 -2.91 14.67 6.95
C ARG A 99 -2.33 13.65 5.98
N ILE A 100 -1.07 13.80 5.60
CA ILE A 100 -0.39 12.89 4.67
C ILE A 100 -0.27 11.50 5.28
N ALA A 101 0.18 11.41 6.55
CA ALA A 101 0.31 10.14 7.27
C ALA A 101 -1.04 9.41 7.35
N LEU A 102 -2.11 10.11 7.68
CA LEU A 102 -3.46 9.56 7.75
C LEU A 102 -3.98 9.13 6.36
N ASN A 103 -3.69 9.88 5.30
CA ASN A 103 -4.13 9.53 3.94
C ASN A 103 -3.53 8.19 3.50
N PHE A 104 -2.24 7.95 3.71
CA PHE A 104 -1.61 6.66 3.43
C PHE A 104 -2.24 5.54 4.26
N MET A 105 -2.27 5.69 5.58
CA MET A 105 -2.73 4.64 6.49
C MET A 105 -4.22 4.31 6.29
N GLN A 106 -5.07 5.31 6.06
CA GLN A 106 -6.50 5.12 5.82
C GLN A 106 -6.75 4.39 4.51
N ARG A 107 -6.07 4.79 3.42
CA ARG A 107 -6.16 4.09 2.13
C ARG A 107 -5.72 2.64 2.26
N MET A 108 -4.55 2.41 2.84
CA MET A 108 -3.98 1.08 2.98
C MET A 108 -4.85 0.19 3.88
N SER A 109 -5.34 0.71 5.00
CA SER A 109 -6.25 -0.02 5.90
C SER A 109 -7.61 -0.29 5.24
N GLY A 110 -8.09 0.61 4.38
CA GLY A 110 -9.29 0.38 3.59
C GLY A 110 -9.14 -0.84 2.66
N ILE A 111 -8.03 -0.92 1.92
CA ILE A 111 -7.72 -2.07 1.04
C ILE A 111 -7.59 -3.36 1.86
N ALA A 112 -6.86 -3.32 2.97
CA ALA A 112 -6.67 -4.48 3.84
C ALA A 112 -8.01 -4.97 4.42
N SER A 113 -8.86 -4.05 4.88
CA SER A 113 -10.18 -4.37 5.45
C SER A 113 -11.11 -4.98 4.40
N ASP A 114 -11.13 -4.42 3.21
CA ASP A 114 -11.96 -4.94 2.11
C ASP A 114 -11.46 -6.32 1.67
N THR A 115 -10.15 -6.50 1.52
CA THR A 115 -9.54 -7.81 1.24
C THR A 115 -9.92 -8.84 2.30
N ASN A 116 -9.85 -8.46 3.59
CA ASN A 116 -10.19 -9.37 4.68
C ASN A 116 -11.65 -9.84 4.62
N ARG A 117 -12.59 -8.98 4.21
CA ARG A 117 -13.99 -9.40 4.00
C ARG A 117 -14.11 -10.51 2.96
N TYR A 118 -13.37 -10.43 1.86
CA TYR A 118 -13.36 -11.50 0.84
C TYR A 118 -12.67 -12.76 1.35
N VAL A 119 -11.56 -12.64 2.07
CA VAL A 119 -10.84 -13.77 2.68
C VAL A 119 -11.75 -14.51 3.65
N GLU A 120 -12.47 -13.79 4.50
CA GLU A 120 -13.43 -14.38 5.44
C GLU A 120 -14.59 -15.08 4.71
N ALA A 121 -15.07 -14.50 3.62
CA ALA A 121 -16.18 -15.09 2.84
C ALA A 121 -15.82 -16.45 2.19
N VAL A 122 -14.54 -16.70 1.94
CA VAL A 122 -14.06 -17.97 1.39
C VAL A 122 -13.38 -18.87 2.43
N ARG A 123 -13.47 -18.53 3.71
CA ARG A 123 -12.87 -19.29 4.79
C ARG A 123 -13.39 -20.72 4.80
N GLY A 124 -12.49 -21.68 4.83
CA GLY A 124 -12.82 -23.10 4.79
C GLY A 124 -12.98 -23.68 3.37
N LEU A 125 -12.90 -22.86 2.34
CA LEU A 125 -12.88 -23.33 0.95
C LEU A 125 -11.42 -23.45 0.46
N ASN A 126 -11.19 -24.32 -0.53
CA ASN A 126 -9.89 -24.40 -1.22
C ASN A 126 -9.77 -23.28 -2.29
N ALA A 127 -9.90 -22.03 -1.84
CA ALA A 127 -9.82 -20.85 -2.68
C ALA A 127 -8.90 -19.80 -2.04
N ARG A 128 -8.24 -18.98 -2.86
CA ARG A 128 -7.39 -17.87 -2.43
C ARG A 128 -7.85 -16.58 -3.08
N ILE A 129 -7.96 -15.53 -2.26
CA ILE A 129 -8.19 -14.18 -2.76
C ILE A 129 -6.85 -13.62 -3.22
N VAL A 130 -6.76 -13.21 -4.47
CA VAL A 130 -5.55 -12.64 -5.07
C VAL A 130 -5.84 -11.26 -5.64
N ASP A 131 -4.84 -10.39 -5.63
CA ASP A 131 -4.92 -9.06 -6.23
C ASP A 131 -4.72 -9.10 -7.76
N THR A 132 -4.73 -7.94 -8.36
CA THR A 132 -4.43 -7.74 -9.78
C THR A 132 -3.43 -6.60 -9.98
N ARG A 133 -3.13 -6.26 -11.25
CA ARG A 133 -2.38 -5.05 -11.62
C ARG A 133 -3.27 -3.81 -11.79
N LYS A 134 -4.57 -3.89 -11.51
CA LYS A 134 -5.51 -2.77 -11.55
C LYS A 134 -5.35 -1.95 -10.26
N THR A 135 -4.25 -1.23 -10.13
CA THR A 135 -3.87 -0.43 -8.98
C THR A 135 -3.84 1.05 -9.34
N VAL A 136 -3.90 1.93 -8.35
CA VAL A 136 -3.67 3.36 -8.57
C VAL A 136 -2.23 3.56 -9.06
N PRO A 137 -2.00 4.34 -10.12
CA PRO A 137 -0.65 4.66 -10.58
C PRO A 137 0.25 5.17 -9.44
N GLY A 138 1.48 4.65 -9.36
CA GLY A 138 2.43 4.97 -8.28
C GLY A 138 2.20 4.23 -6.96
N HIS A 139 1.00 3.71 -6.68
CA HIS A 139 0.67 3.08 -5.39
C HIS A 139 0.77 1.55 -5.38
N ARG A 140 1.20 0.92 -6.47
CA ARG A 140 1.12 -0.56 -6.62
C ARG A 140 1.75 -1.33 -5.47
N PHE A 141 2.91 -0.93 -5.01
CA PHE A 141 3.57 -1.59 -3.89
C PHE A 141 2.71 -1.53 -2.64
N LEU A 142 2.18 -0.35 -2.30
CA LEU A 142 1.35 -0.14 -1.11
C LEU A 142 -0.01 -0.85 -1.23
N ASP A 143 -0.64 -0.82 -2.40
CA ASP A 143 -1.91 -1.51 -2.65
C ASP A 143 -1.74 -3.03 -2.47
N LYS A 144 -0.69 -3.61 -3.08
CA LYS A 144 -0.41 -5.06 -2.95
C LYS A 144 0.05 -5.47 -1.55
N TYR A 145 0.82 -4.63 -0.87
CA TYR A 145 1.16 -4.82 0.53
C TYR A 145 -0.11 -4.89 1.40
N SER A 146 -1.04 -3.95 1.18
CA SER A 146 -2.30 -3.88 1.93
C SER A 146 -3.18 -5.11 1.72
N VAL A 147 -3.20 -5.67 0.50
CA VAL A 147 -3.89 -6.95 0.23
C VAL A 147 -3.32 -8.08 1.10
N ARG A 148 -2.00 -8.16 1.24
CA ARG A 148 -1.38 -9.18 2.13
C ARG A 148 -1.76 -8.97 3.59
N MET A 149 -1.81 -7.71 4.06
CA MET A 149 -2.22 -7.40 5.44
C MET A 149 -3.67 -7.78 5.69
N GLY A 150 -4.53 -7.74 4.68
CA GLY A 150 -5.91 -8.24 4.73
C GLY A 150 -6.04 -9.77 4.65
N GLY A 151 -4.92 -10.52 4.54
CA GLY A 151 -4.91 -11.98 4.42
C GLY A 151 -5.02 -12.51 3.00
N GLY A 152 -5.02 -11.62 1.99
CA GLY A 152 -4.97 -11.99 0.58
C GLY A 152 -3.56 -12.32 0.09
N TYR A 153 -3.46 -12.68 -1.17
CA TYR A 153 -2.21 -13.03 -1.85
C TYR A 153 -1.94 -12.07 -3.00
N ASN A 154 -0.66 -11.90 -3.33
CA ASN A 154 -0.29 -11.12 -4.50
C ASN A 154 -0.21 -12.00 -5.74
N HIS A 155 -0.83 -11.55 -6.83
CA HIS A 155 -0.53 -11.97 -8.19
C HIS A 155 0.73 -11.23 -8.68
N ARG A 156 1.14 -11.43 -9.94
CA ARG A 156 2.34 -10.79 -10.49
C ARG A 156 2.40 -9.28 -10.21
N LEU A 157 3.58 -8.80 -9.81
CA LEU A 157 3.80 -7.40 -9.46
C LEU A 157 3.76 -6.48 -10.69
N ASN A 158 4.38 -6.94 -11.79
CA ASN A 158 4.49 -6.18 -13.03
C ASN A 158 4.42 -7.12 -14.25
N LEU A 159 4.68 -6.62 -15.45
CA LEU A 159 4.63 -7.44 -16.67
C LEU A 159 5.78 -8.46 -16.78
N ALA A 160 6.90 -8.20 -16.10
CA ALA A 160 8.06 -9.10 -16.11
C ALA A 160 7.94 -10.28 -15.13
N ASP A 161 6.96 -10.25 -14.23
CA ASP A 161 6.81 -11.20 -13.11
C ASP A 161 5.87 -12.38 -13.45
N GLY A 162 5.82 -12.77 -14.70
CA GLY A 162 5.03 -13.92 -15.17
C GLY A 162 4.36 -13.68 -16.51
N ILE A 163 4.11 -14.76 -17.21
CA ILE A 163 3.35 -14.75 -18.47
C ILE A 163 1.88 -14.97 -18.13
N LEU A 164 1.03 -14.04 -18.57
CA LEU A 164 -0.43 -14.17 -18.47
C LEU A 164 -1.01 -13.96 -19.86
N ILE A 165 -1.44 -15.07 -20.46
CA ILE A 165 -2.08 -15.09 -21.77
C ILE A 165 -3.55 -14.71 -21.58
N LYS A 166 -4.00 -13.75 -22.38
CA LYS A 166 -5.37 -13.24 -22.39
C LYS A 166 -5.95 -13.36 -23.79
N ASP A 167 -7.26 -13.20 -23.91
CA ASP A 167 -7.99 -13.18 -25.18
C ASP A 167 -7.33 -12.29 -26.25
N ASN A 168 -6.91 -11.07 -25.88
CA ASN A 168 -6.22 -10.16 -26.80
C ASN A 168 -4.89 -10.72 -27.33
N HIS A 169 -4.18 -11.52 -26.55
CA HIS A 169 -2.95 -12.17 -27.02
C HIS A 169 -3.25 -13.28 -28.02
N ILE A 170 -4.34 -14.02 -27.81
CA ILE A 170 -4.82 -15.05 -28.72
C ILE A 170 -5.28 -14.39 -30.03
N GLN A 171 -6.09 -13.33 -29.93
CA GLN A 171 -6.59 -12.58 -31.10
C GLN A 171 -5.45 -11.96 -31.91
N ALA A 172 -4.42 -11.45 -31.27
CA ALA A 172 -3.24 -10.89 -31.95
C ALA A 172 -2.47 -11.95 -32.79
N ASN A 173 -2.66 -13.24 -32.51
CA ASN A 173 -2.06 -14.34 -33.27
C ASN A 173 -3.01 -15.00 -34.30
N ALA A 174 -4.24 -14.54 -34.35
CA ALA A 174 -5.26 -15.13 -35.27
C ALA A 174 -4.84 -15.05 -36.74
N PHE A 175 -4.14 -13.97 -37.14
CA PHE A 175 -3.63 -13.81 -38.51
C PHE A 175 -2.54 -14.85 -38.88
N ARG A 176 -1.93 -15.52 -37.87
CA ARG A 176 -0.95 -16.60 -38.04
C ARG A 176 -1.61 -17.99 -38.01
N GLU A 177 -2.95 -18.03 -37.99
CA GLU A 177 -3.74 -19.25 -37.82
C GLU A 177 -3.42 -20.06 -36.56
N MET A 178 -2.84 -19.37 -35.52
CA MET A 178 -2.48 -19.99 -34.26
C MET A 178 -3.67 -20.01 -33.31
N GLY A 179 -4.01 -21.20 -32.83
CA GLY A 179 -5.00 -21.38 -31.76
C GLY A 179 -4.40 -21.22 -30.34
N LEU A 180 -5.26 -21.35 -29.32
CA LEU A 180 -4.86 -21.26 -27.92
C LEU A 180 -3.70 -22.21 -27.58
N LYS A 181 -3.75 -23.46 -28.08
CA LYS A 181 -2.71 -24.47 -27.84
C LYS A 181 -1.33 -23.96 -28.32
N ASP A 182 -1.27 -23.46 -29.56
CA ASP A 182 -0.03 -23.00 -30.17
C ASP A 182 0.56 -21.79 -29.43
N VAL A 183 -0.30 -20.87 -28.95
CA VAL A 183 0.10 -19.71 -28.16
C VAL A 183 0.66 -20.15 -26.80
N ILE A 184 0.08 -21.16 -26.15
CA ILE A 184 0.59 -21.71 -24.89
C ILE A 184 1.94 -22.39 -25.13
N GLU A 185 2.10 -23.22 -26.16
CA GLU A 185 3.35 -23.89 -26.49
C GLU A 185 4.47 -22.88 -26.80
N LEU A 186 4.15 -21.80 -27.52
CA LEU A 186 5.10 -20.71 -27.77
C LEU A 186 5.52 -20.01 -26.48
N ALA A 187 4.58 -19.74 -25.58
CA ALA A 187 4.85 -19.12 -24.29
C ALA A 187 5.74 -20.01 -23.40
N LEU A 188 5.43 -21.30 -23.33
CA LEU A 188 6.23 -22.27 -22.56
C LEU A 188 7.64 -22.43 -23.11
N ALA A 189 7.80 -22.45 -24.44
CA ALA A 189 9.12 -22.54 -25.08
C ALA A 189 9.98 -21.28 -24.85
N SER A 190 9.35 -20.13 -24.67
CA SER A 190 10.02 -18.84 -24.46
C SER A 190 10.27 -18.52 -23.00
N ALA A 191 9.53 -19.12 -22.07
CA ALA A 191 9.62 -18.85 -20.65
C ALA A 191 10.89 -19.47 -20.04
N SER A 192 11.55 -18.73 -19.13
CA SER A 192 12.55 -19.37 -18.27
C SER A 192 11.85 -20.33 -17.28
N HIS A 193 12.58 -21.30 -16.75
CA HIS A 193 12.05 -22.35 -15.87
C HIS A 193 11.39 -21.80 -14.57
N THR A 194 11.70 -20.56 -14.18
CA THR A 194 11.13 -19.91 -13.00
C THR A 194 9.91 -19.07 -13.32
N ILE A 195 9.61 -18.79 -14.58
CA ILE A 195 8.49 -17.97 -15.00
C ILE A 195 7.23 -18.83 -15.13
N LYS A 196 6.22 -18.48 -14.35
CA LYS A 196 4.89 -19.11 -14.43
C LYS A 196 4.16 -18.66 -15.69
N VAL A 197 3.55 -19.60 -16.39
CA VAL A 197 2.62 -19.34 -17.50
C VAL A 197 1.20 -19.60 -17.03
N GLU A 198 0.34 -18.63 -17.21
CA GLU A 198 -1.07 -18.65 -16.84
C GLU A 198 -1.93 -18.18 -18.01
N VAL A 199 -3.14 -18.70 -18.15
CA VAL A 199 -4.13 -18.33 -19.16
C VAL A 199 -5.38 -17.83 -18.47
N GLU A 200 -5.90 -16.68 -18.89
CA GLU A 200 -7.15 -16.06 -18.43
C GLU A 200 -8.24 -16.23 -19.48
#